data_6fc8c1a16b4be839a78a42246d5b3eb6
#
_entry.id   6fc8c1a16b4be839a78a42246d5b3eb6
#
_cell.length_a   1.000
_cell.length_b   1.000
_cell.length_c   1.000
_cell.angle_alpha   90.00
_cell.angle_beta   90.00
_cell.angle_gamma   90.00
#
_symmetry.space_group_name_H-M   'P 1'
#
loop_
_entity.id
_entity.type
_entity.pdbx_description
1 polymer ?
#
loop_
_entity_poly.entity_id
_entity_poly.type
_entity_poly.pdbx_seq_one_letter_code
_entity_poly.pdbx_strand_id
1 'polypeptide(L)'
;MRGVLHCFGGSADQAKKIIDLNFFLGIGGVVTYKNSNLKSVLQQIPINKILIETDAPYLSPSPCRGKRNEPEFIKYTAQKICEIKNISMQKLTYQLYKNTKSLFFNQNYLI
;
A
#
# COMPACT_ATOMS: atom_id res chain seq x y z
N MET A 1 19.47 0.04 5.79
CA MET A 1 18.91 0.59 4.54
C MET A 1 17.40 0.48 4.59
N ARG A 2 16.70 1.49 4.14
CA ARG A 2 15.23 1.50 4.11
C ARG A 2 14.74 1.97 2.75
N GLY A 3 13.56 1.53 2.38
CA GLY A 3 12.96 1.94 1.12
C GLY A 3 11.56 1.39 0.98
N VAL A 4 10.98 1.58 -0.19
CA VAL A 4 9.68 1.05 -0.54
C VAL A 4 9.79 0.33 -1.87
N LEU A 5 9.19 -0.86 -1.94
CA LEU A 5 9.02 -1.57 -3.21
C LEU A 5 7.67 -1.15 -3.78
N HIS A 6 7.73 -0.23 -4.72
CA HIS A 6 6.53 0.39 -5.28
C HIS A 6 5.80 -0.57 -6.21
N CYS A 7 4.49 -0.44 -6.33
CA CYS A 7 3.61 -1.31 -7.13
C CYS A 7 3.81 -2.80 -6.82
N PHE A 8 3.87 -3.14 -5.53
CA PHE A 8 4.09 -4.52 -5.14
C PHE A 8 2.99 -5.44 -5.69
N GLY A 9 3.39 -6.53 -6.34
CA GLY A 9 2.49 -7.53 -6.92
C GLY A 9 2.94 -8.96 -6.69
N GLY A 10 3.85 -9.19 -5.78
CA GLY A 10 4.40 -10.52 -5.52
C GLY A 10 3.56 -11.37 -4.58
N SER A 11 4.14 -12.49 -4.14
CA SER A 11 3.51 -13.42 -3.20
C SER A 11 3.65 -12.95 -1.75
N ALA A 12 2.92 -13.60 -0.85
CA ALA A 12 3.05 -13.35 0.58
C ALA A 12 4.46 -13.66 1.09
N ASP A 13 5.08 -14.73 0.60
CA ASP A 13 6.44 -15.07 0.99
C ASP A 13 7.44 -14.01 0.55
N GLN A 14 7.29 -13.50 -0.67
CA GLN A 14 8.12 -12.41 -1.15
C GLN A 14 7.91 -11.13 -0.31
N ALA A 15 6.66 -10.83 0.03
CA ALA A 15 6.34 -9.69 0.88
C ALA A 15 7.04 -9.78 2.23
N LYS A 16 7.00 -10.94 2.86
CA LYS A 16 7.64 -11.17 4.16
C LYS A 16 9.16 -10.97 4.08
N LYS A 17 9.79 -11.46 3.01
CA LYS A 17 11.22 -11.26 2.80
C LYS A 17 11.59 -9.80 2.63
N ILE A 18 10.78 -9.04 1.90
CA ILE A 18 10.98 -7.61 1.69
C ILE A 18 10.89 -6.87 3.02
N ILE A 19 9.88 -7.21 3.83
CA ILE A 19 9.68 -6.62 5.15
C ILE A 19 10.86 -6.93 6.07
N ASP A 20 11.38 -8.16 6.02
CA ASP A 20 12.54 -8.56 6.81
C ASP A 20 13.80 -7.77 6.43
N LEU A 21 13.87 -7.26 5.21
CA LEU A 21 14.94 -6.38 4.76
C LEU A 21 14.71 -4.93 5.15
N ASN A 22 13.69 -4.67 5.97
CA ASN A 22 13.33 -3.34 6.46
C ASN A 22 12.79 -2.41 5.36
N PHE A 23 12.07 -2.97 4.39
CA PHE A 23 11.41 -2.23 3.32
C PHE A 23 9.91 -2.21 3.55
N PHE A 24 9.28 -1.14 3.06
CA PHE A 24 7.82 -1.05 2.97
C PHE A 24 7.33 -1.60 1.64
N LEU A 25 6.06 -1.96 1.59
CA LEU A 25 5.40 -2.38 0.35
C LEU A 25 4.46 -1.28 -0.11
N GLY A 26 4.62 -0.85 -1.37
CA GLY A 26 3.73 0.13 -1.98
C GLY A 26 2.51 -0.57 -2.57
N ILE A 27 1.33 -0.24 -2.09
CA ILE A 27 0.07 -0.85 -2.50
C ILE A 27 -0.74 0.15 -3.31
N GLY A 28 -1.03 -0.21 -4.55
CA GLY A 28 -1.80 0.64 -5.47
C GLY A 28 -3.15 0.06 -5.84
N GLY A 29 -3.75 0.64 -6.88
CA GLY A 29 -5.10 0.31 -7.33
C GLY A 29 -5.32 -1.16 -7.68
N VAL A 30 -4.27 -1.88 -8.00
CA VAL A 30 -4.34 -3.32 -8.33
C VAL A 30 -4.96 -4.12 -7.19
N VAL A 31 -4.87 -3.65 -5.94
CA VAL A 31 -5.48 -4.34 -4.79
C VAL A 31 -6.99 -4.44 -4.91
N THR A 32 -7.61 -3.56 -5.70
CA THR A 32 -9.06 -3.56 -5.92
C THR A 32 -9.50 -4.56 -7.00
N TYR A 33 -8.57 -5.15 -7.75
CA TYR A 33 -8.90 -6.04 -8.88
C TYR A 33 -9.27 -7.43 -8.37
N LYS A 34 -10.30 -8.02 -8.98
CA LYS A 34 -10.81 -9.34 -8.58
C LYS A 34 -9.75 -10.44 -8.69
N ASN A 35 -8.88 -10.36 -9.70
CA ASN A 35 -7.88 -11.38 -9.97
C ASN A 35 -6.56 -11.14 -9.25
N SER A 36 -6.49 -10.12 -8.42
CA SER A 36 -5.26 -9.80 -7.68
C SER A 36 -5.10 -10.73 -6.47
N ASN A 37 -3.88 -11.19 -6.24
CA ASN A 37 -3.56 -11.96 -5.04
C ASN A 37 -3.21 -11.04 -3.85
N LEU A 38 -3.26 -9.73 -4.02
CA LEU A 38 -2.88 -8.79 -2.97
C LEU A 38 -3.78 -8.86 -1.74
N LYS A 39 -5.05 -9.26 -1.91
CA LYS A 39 -5.91 -9.49 -0.76
C LYS A 39 -5.30 -10.53 0.18
N SER A 40 -4.88 -11.66 -0.35
CA SER A 40 -4.26 -12.72 0.43
C SER A 40 -2.94 -12.25 1.06
N VAL A 41 -2.15 -11.51 0.30
CA VAL A 41 -0.89 -10.95 0.80
C VAL A 41 -1.14 -10.02 1.97
N LEU A 42 -2.07 -9.07 1.82
CA LEU A 42 -2.36 -8.09 2.86
C LEU A 42 -2.91 -8.72 4.13
N GLN A 43 -3.60 -9.86 4.02
CA GLN A 43 -4.08 -10.60 5.18
C GLN A 43 -2.95 -11.19 6.02
N GLN A 44 -1.77 -11.37 5.44
CA GLN A 44 -0.64 -12.03 6.07
C GLN A 44 0.48 -11.10 6.52
N ILE A 45 0.41 -9.81 6.19
CA ILE A 45 1.45 -8.86 6.54
C ILE A 45 0.90 -7.77 7.46
N PRO A 46 1.76 -7.15 8.30
CA PRO A 46 1.29 -6.11 9.21
C PRO A 46 1.05 -4.79 8.48
N ILE A 47 0.06 -4.03 8.96
CA ILE A 47 -0.32 -2.75 8.37
C ILE A 47 0.78 -1.68 8.52
N ASN A 48 1.69 -1.85 9.47
CA ASN A 48 2.77 -0.88 9.68
C ASN A 48 3.92 -1.01 8.68
N LYS A 49 3.77 -1.87 7.68
CA LYS A 49 4.77 -2.10 6.62
C LYS A 49 4.29 -1.75 5.23
N ILE A 50 3.14 -1.08 5.11
CA ILE A 50 2.61 -0.70 3.81
C ILE A 50 2.60 0.81 3.63
N LEU A 51 2.71 1.23 2.38
CA LEU A 51 2.42 2.57 1.92
C LEU A 51 1.39 2.47 0.81
N ILE A 52 0.68 3.55 0.58
CA ILE A 52 -0.37 3.60 -0.43
C ILE A 52 0.09 4.49 -1.59
N GLU A 53 -0.25 4.11 -2.81
CA GLU A 53 0.19 4.81 -4.01
C GLU A 53 -0.85 4.73 -5.12
N THR A 54 -0.67 5.47 -6.21
CA THR A 54 -1.62 5.52 -7.31
C THR A 54 -1.07 4.97 -8.63
N ASP A 55 0.17 5.24 -8.93
CA ASP A 55 0.78 5.01 -10.25
C ASP A 55 0.04 5.76 -11.37
N ALA A 56 -0.63 6.87 -11.03
CA ALA A 56 -1.33 7.68 -12.03
C ALA A 56 -0.37 8.09 -13.16
N PRO A 57 -0.80 8.08 -14.40
CA PRO A 57 -2.16 7.88 -14.92
C PRO A 57 -2.53 6.40 -15.19
N TYR A 58 -1.72 5.46 -14.74
CA TYR A 58 -1.88 4.03 -14.99
C TYR A 58 -2.56 3.32 -13.81
N LEU A 59 -3.02 2.08 -14.04
CA LEU A 59 -3.50 1.16 -13.01
C LEU A 59 -4.63 1.73 -12.16
N SER A 60 -5.66 2.29 -12.80
CA SER A 60 -6.83 2.82 -12.11
C SER A 60 -7.49 1.74 -11.24
N PRO A 61 -7.87 2.07 -9.99
CA PRO A 61 -8.59 1.13 -9.14
C PRO A 61 -10.03 0.91 -9.62
N SER A 62 -10.62 -0.22 -9.27
CA SER A 62 -12.07 -0.38 -9.39
C SER A 62 -12.76 0.62 -8.45
N PRO A 63 -13.85 1.29 -8.86
CA PRO A 63 -14.66 1.10 -10.07
C PRO A 63 -14.16 1.88 -11.30
N CYS A 64 -13.00 2.53 -11.24
CA CYS A 64 -12.50 3.38 -12.31
C CYS A 64 -11.60 2.64 -13.30
N ARG A 65 -11.50 1.31 -13.20
CA ARG A 65 -10.66 0.52 -14.09
C ARG A 65 -11.06 0.73 -15.55
N GLY A 66 -10.06 0.93 -16.41
CA GLY A 66 -10.28 1.24 -17.82
C GLY A 66 -10.32 2.74 -18.12
N LYS A 67 -10.34 3.58 -17.09
CA LYS A 67 -10.24 5.03 -17.21
C LYS A 67 -8.84 5.47 -16.84
N ARG A 68 -8.50 6.73 -17.19
CA ARG A 68 -7.25 7.32 -16.76
C ARG A 68 -7.23 7.43 -15.23
N ASN A 69 -6.16 6.94 -14.60
CA ASN A 69 -6.01 7.05 -13.16
C ASN A 69 -5.67 8.49 -12.75
N GLU A 70 -6.16 8.88 -11.59
CA GLU A 70 -5.96 10.21 -11.01
C GLU A 70 -5.57 10.05 -9.53
N PRO A 71 -4.79 11.01 -8.97
CA PRO A 71 -4.41 10.91 -7.55
C PRO A 71 -5.60 10.79 -6.60
N GLU A 72 -6.73 11.41 -6.93
CA GLU A 72 -7.95 11.34 -6.13
C GLU A 72 -8.46 9.91 -5.97
N PHE A 73 -8.20 9.03 -6.93
CA PHE A 73 -8.69 7.65 -6.90
C PHE A 73 -7.99 6.79 -5.85
N ILE A 74 -6.99 7.33 -5.17
CA ILE A 74 -6.33 6.65 -4.05
C ILE A 74 -7.33 6.26 -2.95
N LYS A 75 -8.44 6.97 -2.85
CA LYS A 75 -9.50 6.66 -1.89
C LYS A 75 -10.06 5.25 -2.07
N TYR A 76 -10.15 4.77 -3.30
CA TYR A 76 -10.66 3.42 -3.58
C TYR A 76 -9.68 2.35 -3.11
N THR A 77 -8.39 2.60 -3.29
CA THR A 77 -7.33 1.73 -2.78
C THR A 77 -7.39 1.68 -1.24
N ALA A 78 -7.52 2.84 -0.61
CA ALA A 78 -7.61 2.92 0.85
C ALA A 78 -8.84 2.18 1.38
N GLN A 79 -10.00 2.35 0.75
CA GLN A 79 -11.23 1.65 1.13
C GLN A 79 -11.06 0.14 1.04
N LYS A 80 -10.41 -0.34 -0.01
CA LYS A 80 -10.18 -1.78 -0.17
C LYS A 80 -9.26 -2.33 0.92
N ILE A 81 -8.23 -1.62 1.26
CA ILE A 81 -7.33 -2.03 2.35
C ILE A 81 -8.09 -2.10 3.67
N CYS A 82 -8.97 -1.13 3.94
CA CYS A 82 -9.80 -1.15 5.14
C CYS A 82 -10.68 -2.40 5.19
N GLU A 83 -11.28 -2.79 4.06
CA GLU A 83 -12.08 -4.01 3.98
C GLU A 83 -11.24 -5.24 4.28
N ILE A 84 -10.08 -5.36 3.63
CA ILE A 84 -9.21 -6.52 3.77
C ILE A 84 -8.71 -6.68 5.21
N LYS A 85 -8.32 -5.57 5.83
CA LYS A 85 -7.77 -5.55 7.19
C LYS A 85 -8.83 -5.43 8.27
N ASN A 86 -10.08 -5.20 7.90
CA ASN A 86 -11.19 -5.00 8.83
C ASN A 86 -10.89 -3.90 9.85
N ILE A 87 -10.47 -2.74 9.34
CA ILE A 87 -10.16 -1.56 10.16
C ILE A 87 -10.88 -0.34 9.61
N SER A 88 -11.01 0.69 10.44
CA SER A 88 -11.62 1.96 10.04
C SER A 88 -10.66 2.75 9.14
N MET A 89 -11.24 3.65 8.34
CA MET A 89 -10.44 4.59 7.54
C MET A 89 -9.57 5.47 8.44
N GLN A 90 -10.09 5.86 9.59
CA GLN A 90 -9.34 6.69 10.55
C GLN A 90 -8.09 5.95 11.04
N LYS A 91 -8.23 4.68 11.38
CA LYS A 91 -7.10 3.87 11.82
C LYS A 91 -6.08 3.66 10.70
N LEU A 92 -6.56 3.38 9.49
CA LEU A 92 -5.67 3.21 8.34
C LEU A 92 -4.90 4.51 8.06
N THR A 93 -5.60 5.63 8.00
CA THR A 93 -4.99 6.94 7.72
C THR A 93 -3.89 7.26 8.73
N TYR A 94 -4.16 7.04 10.00
CA TYR A 94 -3.18 7.27 11.06
C TYR A 94 -1.94 6.39 10.89
N GLN A 95 -2.14 5.11 10.59
CA GLN A 95 -1.02 4.18 10.41
C GLN A 95 -0.20 4.52 9.16
N LEU A 96 -0.86 4.85 8.06
CA LEU A 96 -0.16 5.24 6.83
C LEU A 96 0.65 6.52 7.03
N TYR A 97 0.12 7.46 7.78
CA TYR A 97 0.84 8.68 8.15
C TYR A 97 2.13 8.34 8.91
N LYS A 98 2.03 7.47 9.91
CA LYS A 98 3.20 7.02 10.68
C LYS A 98 4.21 6.30 9.79
N ASN A 99 3.74 5.45 8.90
CA ASN A 99 4.62 4.70 7.98
C ASN A 99 5.37 5.66 7.06
N THR A 100 4.68 6.64 6.51
CA THR A 100 5.27 7.63 5.63
C THR A 100 6.35 8.44 6.36
N LYS A 101 6.04 8.88 7.57
CA LYS A 101 7.02 9.61 8.39
C LYS A 101 8.23 8.75 8.71
N SER A 102 8.01 7.48 9.04
CA SER A 102 9.10 6.56 9.33
C SER A 102 10.05 6.40 8.15
N LEU A 103 9.51 6.32 6.95
CA LEU A 103 10.34 6.12 5.76
C LEU A 103 11.04 7.40 5.30
N PHE A 104 10.29 8.52 5.19
CA PHE A 104 10.79 9.72 4.54
C PHE A 104 11.33 10.78 5.49
N PHE A 105 10.88 10.79 6.74
CA PHE A 105 11.18 11.84 7.70
C PHE A 105 11.79 11.29 8.99
N ASN A 106 12.53 10.20 8.87
CA ASN A 106 13.23 9.63 10.02
C ASN A 106 14.21 10.65 10.58
N GLN A 107 14.13 10.90 11.90
CA GLN A 107 14.96 11.91 12.58
C GLN A 107 16.47 11.68 12.41
N ASN A 108 16.88 10.42 12.20
CA ASN A 108 18.29 10.10 12.00
C ASN A 108 18.86 10.68 10.69
N TYR A 109 18.01 11.14 9.80
CA TYR A 109 18.39 11.74 8.53
C TYR A 109 18.12 13.24 8.46
N LEU A 110 17.54 13.82 9.50
CA LEU A 110 17.19 15.24 9.56
C LEU A 110 18.24 15.98 10.37
N ILE A 111 19.44 15.93 9.92
CA ILE A 111 20.55 16.63 10.58
C ILE A 111 20.82 17.95 9.90
#